data_a8418a470c2940699b02fc607e074a0f
#
_entry.id   a8418a470c2940699b02fc607e074a0f
#
_cell.length_a   1.000
_cell.length_b   1.000
_cell.length_c   1.000
_cell.angle_alpha   90.00
_cell.angle_beta   90.00
_cell.angle_gamma   90.00
#
_symmetry.space_group_name_H-M   'P 1'
#
loop_
_entity.id
_entity.type
_entity.pdbx_description
1 polymer ?
#
loop_
_entity_poly.entity_id
_entity_poly.type
_entity_poly.pdbx_seq_one_letter_code
_entity_poly.pdbx_strand_id
1 'polypeptide(L)'
;MDRNSNGHYTIAAADVALLAEGVDRNLTLEAIVILNLGSPSSRRAWIVIGDDLAILGHDQVTLPAEGTDRNQFPPRIGHRHNFSKKEFSMHTVSLTHQLVAIQDDFDLDKIIESGQCFRPQKLSDGRYRFLSGSALLYLTPLGDEQYDAAWYGSDREYWADYFDLGRNYAALRCSLAGQSSYLDKSLDFGQGIRILHQDPWEMLITFLISQRKSIPAIRTAVEHLARCCGEPLSAEGDKVFLFPTPQQLCGLSEAQLMGCGLGYRTRYIQNAAAQASSGALDLGALAALPDDVLFSRLLELDGVGKKVANCVCLFGYGRTAMAPIDVWIQRLIDEEFGGHDPFPSYDQQAGIVQQYLFYYKRSTSRSVVHKKCHLSRVNAQKSKNIFMRPE
;
A
#
# COMPACT_ATOMS: atom_id res chain seq x y z
N MET A 1 -9.69 12.54 -32.93
CA MET A 1 -8.72 11.50 -32.50
C MET A 1 -7.76 11.21 -33.64
N ASP A 2 -6.52 11.59 -33.48
CA ASP A 2 -5.50 11.30 -34.50
C ASP A 2 -4.62 10.13 -34.03
N ARG A 3 -4.36 9.19 -34.93
CA ARG A 3 -3.51 8.03 -34.70
C ARG A 3 -2.07 8.36 -35.06
N ASN A 4 -1.13 8.27 -34.08
CA ASN A 4 0.28 8.46 -34.39
C ASN A 4 0.92 7.18 -34.99
N SER A 5 2.14 7.30 -35.54
CA SER A 5 2.88 6.20 -36.19
C SER A 5 3.15 4.98 -35.28
N ASN A 6 2.96 5.11 -33.98
CA ASN A 6 3.17 4.03 -32.98
C ASN A 6 1.85 3.39 -32.51
N GLY A 7 0.72 3.69 -33.15
CA GLY A 7 -0.57 3.09 -32.82
C GLY A 7 -1.27 3.67 -31.60
N HIS A 8 -0.77 4.77 -31.04
CA HIS A 8 -1.41 5.49 -29.92
C HIS A 8 -2.35 6.57 -30.43
N TYR A 9 -3.46 6.78 -29.71
CA TYR A 9 -4.43 7.85 -30.00
C TYR A 9 -4.21 9.01 -29.04
N THR A 10 -4.21 10.24 -29.55
CA THR A 10 -4.17 11.46 -28.76
C THR A 10 -5.59 12.05 -28.73
N ILE A 11 -6.10 12.30 -27.53
CA ILE A 11 -7.38 12.99 -27.34
C ILE A 11 -7.07 14.45 -27.03
N ALA A 12 -7.71 15.37 -27.73
CA ALA A 12 -7.58 16.80 -27.44
C ALA A 12 -8.27 17.12 -26.10
N ALA A 13 -7.73 18.09 -25.35
CA ALA A 13 -8.28 18.51 -24.07
C ALA A 13 -9.77 18.94 -24.15
N ALA A 14 -10.20 19.42 -25.31
CA ALA A 14 -11.60 19.77 -25.57
C ALA A 14 -12.55 18.55 -25.61
N ASP A 15 -12.06 17.39 -26.07
CA ASP A 15 -12.86 16.16 -26.12
C ASP A 15 -13.05 15.55 -24.71
N VAL A 16 -12.09 15.77 -23.81
CA VAL A 16 -12.17 15.36 -22.40
C VAL A 16 -13.20 16.22 -21.65
N ALA A 17 -13.29 17.52 -21.97
CA ALA A 17 -14.27 18.43 -21.36
C ALA A 17 -15.72 18.07 -21.72
N LEU A 18 -15.97 17.55 -22.93
CA LEU A 18 -17.30 17.09 -23.36
C LEU A 18 -17.77 15.81 -22.66
N LEU A 19 -16.83 14.98 -22.18
CA LEU A 19 -17.13 13.77 -21.40
C LEU A 19 -17.42 14.09 -19.92
N ALA A 20 -17.01 15.27 -19.45
CA ALA A 20 -17.16 15.74 -18.05
C ALA A 20 -18.41 16.61 -17.84
N GLU A 21 -19.31 16.78 -18.82
CA GLU A 21 -20.58 17.49 -18.62
C GLU A 21 -21.46 16.73 -17.62
N GLY A 22 -21.47 17.24 -16.39
CA GLY A 22 -22.21 16.68 -15.26
C GLY A 22 -21.41 16.53 -13.98
N VAL A 23 -20.14 16.94 -13.96
CA VAL A 23 -19.27 16.95 -12.78
C VAL A 23 -19.17 18.39 -12.25
N ASP A 24 -19.21 18.53 -10.92
CA ASP A 24 -19.12 19.81 -10.22
C ASP A 24 -17.82 20.55 -10.55
N ARG A 25 -17.92 21.82 -10.98
CA ARG A 25 -16.83 22.64 -11.52
C ARG A 25 -15.79 23.10 -10.48
N ASN A 26 -15.93 22.70 -9.20
CA ASN A 26 -15.05 23.11 -8.11
C ASN A 26 -13.97 22.06 -7.73
N LEU A 27 -13.87 20.95 -8.47
CA LEU A 27 -12.83 19.94 -8.25
C LEU A 27 -11.66 20.18 -9.22
N THR A 28 -10.45 20.31 -8.69
CA THR A 28 -9.20 20.34 -9.46
C THR A 28 -9.01 18.97 -10.10
N LEU A 29 -9.24 18.89 -11.41
CA LEU A 29 -9.22 17.65 -12.19
C LEU A 29 -7.77 17.29 -12.57
N GLU A 30 -7.18 16.29 -11.94
CA GLU A 30 -6.19 15.44 -12.58
C GLU A 30 -6.91 14.20 -13.14
N ALA A 31 -7.44 14.31 -14.34
CA ALA A 31 -8.05 13.17 -15.03
C ALA A 31 -6.97 12.37 -15.76
N ILE A 32 -6.74 11.12 -15.38
CA ILE A 32 -5.91 10.17 -16.13
C ILE A 32 -6.87 9.29 -16.95
N VAL A 33 -6.94 9.53 -18.26
CA VAL A 33 -7.66 8.65 -19.19
C VAL A 33 -6.71 7.56 -19.66
N ILE A 34 -6.94 6.32 -19.21
CA ILE A 34 -6.20 5.15 -19.70
C ILE A 34 -7.09 4.41 -20.69
N LEU A 35 -6.80 4.56 -21.99
CA LEU A 35 -7.41 3.76 -23.05
C LEU A 35 -6.56 2.50 -23.25
N ASN A 36 -7.06 1.35 -22.84
CA ASN A 36 -6.45 0.07 -23.17
C ASN A 36 -7.16 -0.49 -24.42
N LEU A 37 -6.53 -0.29 -25.59
CA LEU A 37 -7.04 -0.79 -26.86
C LEU A 37 -6.53 -2.23 -27.05
N GLY A 38 -7.23 -3.19 -26.45
CA GLY A 38 -7.10 -4.61 -26.80
C GLY A 38 -7.61 -4.89 -28.23
N SER A 39 -7.61 -6.17 -28.65
CA SER A 39 -8.14 -6.58 -29.94
C SER A 39 -9.59 -6.07 -30.16
N PRO A 40 -10.10 -5.99 -31.38
CA PRO A 40 -11.40 -5.37 -31.72
C PRO A 40 -12.62 -5.85 -30.91
N SER A 41 -12.50 -6.97 -30.24
CA SER A 41 -13.56 -7.61 -29.43
C SER A 41 -13.54 -7.28 -27.94
N SER A 42 -12.56 -6.49 -27.43
CA SER A 42 -12.45 -6.17 -26.00
C SER A 42 -11.95 -4.73 -25.76
N ARG A 43 -12.78 -3.73 -26.04
CA ARG A 43 -12.46 -2.32 -25.74
C ARG A 43 -13.01 -1.94 -24.38
N ARG A 44 -12.13 -1.51 -23.47
CA ARG A 44 -12.51 -0.98 -22.15
C ARG A 44 -11.90 0.41 -21.99
N ALA A 45 -12.72 1.39 -21.65
CA ALA A 45 -12.29 2.73 -21.28
C ALA A 45 -12.46 2.91 -19.76
N TRP A 46 -11.47 3.49 -19.10
CA TRP A 46 -11.49 3.79 -17.67
C TRP A 46 -11.26 5.28 -17.50
N ILE A 47 -12.12 5.94 -16.74
CA ILE A 47 -11.95 7.35 -16.36
C ILE A 47 -11.77 7.39 -14.85
N VAL A 48 -10.64 7.91 -14.40
CA VAL A 48 -10.35 8.17 -12.98
C VAL A 48 -10.52 9.67 -12.76
N ILE A 49 -11.43 10.07 -11.88
CA ILE A 49 -11.69 11.46 -11.50
C ILE A 49 -11.41 11.58 -10.01
N GLY A 50 -10.30 12.26 -9.63
CA GLY A 50 -9.89 12.39 -8.24
C GLY A 50 -9.58 11.04 -7.58
N ASP A 51 -9.86 10.92 -6.27
CA ASP A 51 -9.66 9.68 -5.51
C ASP A 51 -10.77 8.63 -5.73
N ASP A 52 -11.79 8.95 -6.53
CA ASP A 52 -12.91 8.05 -6.81
C ASP A 52 -12.77 7.35 -8.16
N LEU A 53 -12.76 6.01 -8.13
CA LEU A 53 -12.76 5.15 -9.29
C LEU A 53 -14.18 4.98 -9.83
N ALA A 54 -14.56 5.72 -10.88
CA ALA A 54 -15.80 5.47 -11.59
C ALA A 54 -15.60 4.33 -12.60
N ILE A 55 -16.16 3.15 -12.29
CA ILE A 55 -16.20 2.01 -13.21
C ILE A 55 -17.38 2.19 -14.15
N LEU A 56 -17.13 2.56 -15.40
CA LEU A 56 -18.13 2.42 -16.45
C LEU A 56 -18.17 0.95 -16.88
N GLY A 57 -19.27 0.30 -16.54
CA GLY A 57 -19.48 -1.13 -16.74
C GLY A 57 -19.47 -1.57 -18.21
N HIS A 58 -19.30 -2.85 -18.35
CA HIS A 58 -19.38 -3.69 -19.55
C HIS A 58 -20.60 -3.35 -20.36
N ASP A 59 -20.42 -3.01 -21.60
CA ASP A 59 -21.02 -3.35 -22.86
C ASP A 59 -21.05 -2.15 -23.81
N GLN A 60 -20.36 -2.35 -24.94
CA GLN A 60 -20.51 -1.60 -26.18
C GLN A 60 -20.56 -0.05 -26.09
N VAL A 61 -19.41 0.59 -26.01
CA VAL A 61 -19.30 1.93 -26.58
C VAL A 61 -19.18 1.77 -28.09
N THR A 62 -20.30 1.70 -28.77
CA THR A 62 -20.37 1.86 -30.22
C THR A 62 -20.29 3.36 -30.48
N LEU A 63 -19.18 3.83 -31.03
CA LEU A 63 -19.11 5.19 -31.57
C LEU A 63 -19.96 5.23 -32.83
N PRO A 64 -20.91 6.17 -32.97
CA PRO A 64 -21.69 6.28 -34.18
C PRO A 64 -20.77 6.63 -35.37
N ALA A 65 -20.97 5.97 -36.50
CA ALA A 65 -20.43 6.40 -37.76
C ALA A 65 -20.97 7.81 -38.06
N GLU A 66 -20.13 8.68 -38.65
CA GLU A 66 -20.51 10.02 -39.06
C GLU A 66 -21.86 10.01 -39.81
N GLY A 67 -22.88 10.70 -39.26
CA GLY A 67 -24.15 10.92 -39.93
C GLY A 67 -25.43 10.54 -39.18
N THR A 68 -25.41 10.13 -37.91
CA THR A 68 -26.65 9.78 -37.16
C THR A 68 -27.11 10.89 -36.21
N ASP A 69 -28.43 11.15 -36.26
CA ASP A 69 -29.16 12.18 -35.49
C ASP A 69 -28.94 12.04 -33.97
N ARG A 70 -28.65 13.19 -33.31
CA ARG A 70 -28.26 13.28 -31.89
C ARG A 70 -29.37 12.98 -30.87
N ASN A 71 -30.59 12.64 -31.32
CA ASN A 71 -31.75 12.51 -30.43
C ASN A 71 -32.19 11.07 -30.10
N GLN A 72 -31.42 10.06 -30.46
CA GLN A 72 -31.75 8.67 -30.16
C GLN A 72 -30.72 7.99 -29.21
N PHE A 73 -30.68 8.42 -27.97
CA PHE A 73 -30.02 7.64 -26.91
C PHE A 73 -31.08 6.96 -26.03
N PRO A 74 -30.97 5.64 -25.77
CA PRO A 74 -31.81 4.98 -24.80
C PRO A 74 -31.49 5.52 -23.38
N PRO A 75 -32.47 5.49 -22.44
CA PRO A 75 -32.27 5.99 -21.08
C PRO A 75 -31.13 5.25 -20.40
N ARG A 76 -30.25 6.02 -19.75
CA ARG A 76 -29.08 5.54 -19.00
C ARG A 76 -29.50 4.51 -17.94
N ILE A 77 -29.14 3.26 -18.10
CA ILE A 77 -29.15 2.29 -17.01
C ILE A 77 -27.83 2.48 -16.25
N GLY A 78 -27.81 3.44 -15.35
CA GLY A 78 -26.75 3.63 -14.39
C GLY A 78 -26.92 2.62 -13.26
N HIS A 79 -26.23 1.49 -13.31
CA HIS A 79 -25.97 0.75 -12.07
C HIS A 79 -24.95 1.55 -11.24
N ARG A 80 -25.45 2.57 -10.54
CA ARG A 80 -24.77 3.04 -9.33
C ARG A 80 -24.83 1.85 -8.37
N HIS A 81 -23.72 1.20 -8.14
CA HIS A 81 -23.56 0.47 -6.88
C HIS A 81 -23.64 1.54 -5.78
N ASN A 82 -24.86 1.81 -5.32
CA ASN A 82 -25.05 2.49 -4.06
C ASN A 82 -24.42 1.57 -3.01
N PHE A 83 -23.19 1.87 -2.61
CA PHE A 83 -22.84 1.62 -1.23
C PHE A 83 -23.89 2.43 -0.46
N SER A 84 -24.90 1.76 0.07
CA SER A 84 -25.75 2.39 1.05
C SER A 84 -24.80 2.96 2.08
N LYS A 85 -24.82 4.30 2.28
CA LYS A 85 -24.12 4.93 3.39
C LYS A 85 -24.73 4.27 4.64
N LYS A 86 -24.09 3.20 5.08
CA LYS A 86 -24.31 2.65 6.40
C LYS A 86 -23.84 3.79 7.30
N GLU A 87 -24.77 4.52 7.92
CA GLU A 87 -24.42 5.46 8.97
C GLU A 87 -23.84 4.61 10.10
N PHE A 88 -22.51 4.51 10.11
CA PHE A 88 -21.81 3.89 11.23
C PHE A 88 -21.93 4.83 12.41
N SER A 89 -22.56 4.38 13.49
CA SER A 89 -22.45 5.05 14.78
C SER A 89 -20.97 5.02 15.19
N MET A 90 -20.32 6.20 15.12
CA MET A 90 -18.91 6.33 15.51
C MET A 90 -18.81 6.24 17.02
N HIS A 91 -18.01 5.33 17.53
CA HIS A 91 -17.67 5.24 18.93
C HIS A 91 -16.55 6.26 19.25
N THR A 92 -16.88 7.27 20.08
CA THR A 92 -15.85 8.18 20.60
C THR A 92 -15.10 7.49 21.72
N VAL A 93 -13.78 7.41 21.61
CA VAL A 93 -12.90 6.76 22.57
C VAL A 93 -11.99 7.78 23.24
N SER A 94 -11.65 7.51 24.51
CA SER A 94 -10.63 8.25 25.26
C SER A 94 -9.29 7.58 25.06
N LEU A 95 -8.23 8.37 24.90
CA LEU A 95 -6.85 7.89 24.79
C LEU A 95 -6.15 7.93 26.13
N THR A 96 -5.24 6.98 26.34
CA THR A 96 -4.25 7.04 27.42
C THR A 96 -3.01 7.75 26.89
N HIS A 97 -2.55 8.80 27.57
CA HIS A 97 -1.39 9.60 27.20
C HIS A 97 -0.20 9.29 28.07
N GLN A 98 0.98 9.19 27.48
CA GLN A 98 2.24 9.06 28.19
C GLN A 98 3.40 9.69 27.41
N LEU A 99 4.29 10.41 28.11
CA LEU A 99 5.56 10.83 27.56
C LEU A 99 6.50 9.62 27.47
N VAL A 100 7.08 9.42 26.29
CA VAL A 100 8.05 8.34 26.05
C VAL A 100 9.31 8.92 25.40
N ALA A 101 10.47 8.37 25.78
CA ALA A 101 11.74 8.67 25.11
C ALA A 101 12.18 7.43 24.32
N ILE A 102 12.61 7.62 23.07
CA ILE A 102 13.12 6.57 22.19
C ILE A 102 14.49 7.02 21.71
N GLN A 103 15.55 6.51 22.37
CA GLN A 103 16.93 6.96 22.21
C GLN A 103 17.77 6.15 21.24
N ASP A 104 17.17 5.19 20.54
CA ASP A 104 17.83 4.42 19.49
C ASP A 104 17.30 4.87 18.12
N ASP A 105 17.90 4.40 17.05
CA ASP A 105 17.47 4.66 15.67
C ASP A 105 15.94 4.60 15.51
N PHE A 106 15.28 5.76 15.32
CA PHE A 106 13.84 5.85 15.21
C PHE A 106 13.43 7.06 14.36
N ASP A 107 12.95 6.81 13.16
CA ASP A 107 12.51 7.83 12.21
C ASP A 107 11.12 7.48 11.69
N LEU A 108 10.10 8.19 12.18
CA LEU A 108 8.70 7.92 11.87
C LEU A 108 8.38 8.10 10.38
N ASP A 109 8.96 9.09 9.70
CA ASP A 109 8.75 9.29 8.26
C ASP A 109 9.33 8.11 7.46
N LYS A 110 10.53 7.65 7.79
CA LYS A 110 11.12 6.47 7.14
C LYS A 110 10.36 5.19 7.46
N ILE A 111 9.91 5.01 8.71
CA ILE A 111 9.12 3.85 9.13
C ILE A 111 7.84 3.75 8.28
N ILE A 112 7.04 4.81 8.17
CA ILE A 112 5.78 4.78 7.40
C ILE A 112 6.01 4.66 5.88
N GLU A 113 7.17 5.08 5.38
CA GLU A 113 7.54 4.99 3.97
C GLU A 113 8.33 3.72 3.63
N SER A 114 8.73 2.93 4.60
CA SER A 114 9.59 1.76 4.42
C SER A 114 8.97 0.67 3.54
N GLY A 115 7.64 0.62 3.43
CA GLY A 115 6.91 -0.35 2.62
C GLY A 115 6.55 -1.64 3.33
N GLN A 116 6.78 -1.71 4.64
CA GLN A 116 6.37 -2.82 5.51
C GLN A 116 4.98 -2.62 6.12
N CYS A 117 4.48 -1.39 6.14
CA CYS A 117 3.17 -1.02 6.67
C CYS A 117 2.40 -0.15 5.68
N PHE A 118 1.07 -0.18 5.73
CA PHE A 118 0.25 0.46 4.70
C PHE A 118 -0.82 1.40 5.27
N ARG A 119 -1.12 1.33 6.56
CA ARG A 119 -2.13 2.15 7.24
C ARG A 119 -1.57 3.31 8.08
N PRO A 120 -0.32 3.26 8.57
CA PRO A 120 0.26 4.39 9.27
C PRO A 120 0.30 5.64 8.41
N GLN A 121 0.01 6.81 9.03
CA GLN A 121 -0.06 8.10 8.36
C GLN A 121 0.49 9.22 9.25
N LYS A 122 1.16 10.19 8.62
CA LYS A 122 1.44 11.50 9.21
C LYS A 122 0.22 12.39 8.97
N LEU A 123 -0.35 12.91 10.03
CA LEU A 123 -1.52 13.79 9.98
C LEU A 123 -1.11 15.25 9.73
N SER A 124 -2.06 16.09 9.33
CA SER A 124 -1.82 17.51 9.03
C SER A 124 -1.42 18.34 10.27
N ASP A 125 -1.74 17.86 11.46
CA ASP A 125 -1.36 18.47 12.75
C ASP A 125 0.03 18.03 13.25
N GLY A 126 0.75 17.20 12.48
CA GLY A 126 2.08 16.71 12.79
C GLY A 126 2.13 15.41 13.56
N ARG A 127 1.00 14.90 14.04
CA ARG A 127 0.92 13.59 14.68
C ARG A 127 1.11 12.47 13.67
N TYR A 128 1.65 11.36 14.13
CA TYR A 128 1.73 10.11 13.38
C TYR A 128 0.74 9.12 13.94
N ARG A 129 -0.18 8.65 13.10
CA ARG A 129 -1.18 7.65 13.47
C ARG A 129 -0.73 6.27 13.04
N PHE A 130 -0.81 5.31 13.98
CA PHE A 130 -0.60 3.89 13.75
C PHE A 130 -1.86 3.11 14.11
N LEU A 131 -2.20 2.13 13.29
CA LEU A 131 -3.29 1.18 13.51
C LEU A 131 -2.72 -0.22 13.38
N SER A 132 -3.06 -1.12 14.30
CA SER A 132 -2.67 -2.52 14.26
C SER A 132 -3.74 -3.37 14.92
N GLY A 133 -4.44 -4.19 14.13
CA GLY A 133 -5.60 -4.94 14.60
C GLY A 133 -6.67 -4.02 15.19
N SER A 134 -6.92 -4.15 16.50
CA SER A 134 -7.87 -3.33 17.27
C SER A 134 -7.23 -2.14 18.01
N ALA A 135 -5.92 -1.95 17.86
CA ALA A 135 -5.17 -0.91 18.56
C ALA A 135 -4.97 0.34 17.70
N LEU A 136 -4.99 1.50 18.36
CA LEU A 136 -4.74 2.82 17.78
C LEU A 136 -3.68 3.54 18.62
N LEU A 137 -2.69 4.14 17.95
CA LEU A 137 -1.66 4.99 18.57
C LEU A 137 -1.52 6.28 17.77
N TYR A 138 -1.39 7.39 18.47
CA TYR A 138 -0.81 8.62 17.96
C TYR A 138 0.54 8.86 18.63
N LEU A 139 1.55 9.20 17.82
CA LEU A 139 2.85 9.67 18.29
C LEU A 139 3.03 11.12 17.85
N THR A 140 3.23 12.02 18.80
CA THR A 140 3.53 13.43 18.55
C THR A 140 4.99 13.69 18.90
N PRO A 141 5.88 13.97 17.93
CA PRO A 141 7.26 14.35 18.24
C PRO A 141 7.31 15.66 19.02
N LEU A 142 8.06 15.66 20.13
CA LEU A 142 8.26 16.83 20.99
C LEU A 142 9.68 17.44 20.87
N GLY A 143 10.55 16.79 20.11
CA GLY A 143 12.00 17.07 20.05
C GLY A 143 12.79 16.24 21.04
N ASP A 144 14.12 16.23 20.90
CA ASP A 144 15.06 15.55 21.81
C ASP A 144 14.68 14.07 22.08
N GLU A 145 14.30 13.34 21.02
CA GLU A 145 13.92 11.92 21.09
C GLU A 145 12.71 11.64 22.00
N GLN A 146 11.93 12.67 22.34
CA GLN A 146 10.73 12.58 23.13
C GLN A 146 9.46 12.62 22.28
N TYR A 147 8.45 11.86 22.71
CA TYR A 147 7.16 11.74 22.06
C TYR A 147 6.03 11.77 23.07
N ASP A 148 4.95 12.49 22.79
CA ASP A 148 3.66 12.23 23.42
C ASP A 148 3.01 11.03 22.71
N ALA A 149 2.86 9.92 23.41
CA ALA A 149 2.23 8.70 22.92
C ALA A 149 0.81 8.61 23.49
N ALA A 150 -0.19 8.60 22.62
CA ALA A 150 -1.59 8.51 22.97
C ALA A 150 -2.24 7.29 22.31
N TRP A 151 -2.75 6.32 23.09
CA TRP A 151 -3.24 5.05 22.56
C TRP A 151 -4.62 4.64 23.07
N TYR A 152 -5.25 3.74 22.32
CA TYR A 152 -6.49 3.04 22.64
C TYR A 152 -6.39 1.57 22.25
N GLY A 153 -7.05 0.69 22.99
CA GLY A 153 -7.17 -0.73 22.67
C GLY A 153 -5.89 -1.56 22.92
N SER A 154 -4.91 -0.97 23.61
CA SER A 154 -3.60 -1.58 23.90
C SER A 154 -2.95 -0.90 25.10
N ASP A 155 -1.68 -1.23 25.34
CA ASP A 155 -0.83 -0.65 26.38
C ASP A 155 0.53 -0.21 25.80
N ARG A 156 1.39 0.29 26.68
CA ARG A 156 2.74 0.72 26.33
C ARG A 156 3.60 -0.44 25.83
N GLU A 157 3.49 -1.59 26.45
CA GLU A 157 4.26 -2.79 26.15
C GLU A 157 3.93 -3.30 24.75
N TYR A 158 2.66 -3.28 24.35
CA TYR A 158 2.22 -3.60 23.00
C TYR A 158 2.92 -2.72 21.96
N TRP A 159 2.96 -1.39 22.16
CA TRP A 159 3.59 -0.48 21.22
C TRP A 159 5.12 -0.53 21.27
N ALA A 160 5.71 -0.87 22.44
CA ALA A 160 7.14 -1.12 22.53
C ALA A 160 7.54 -2.35 21.70
N ASP A 161 6.76 -3.43 21.76
CA ASP A 161 6.93 -4.60 20.90
C ASP A 161 6.66 -4.27 19.43
N TYR A 162 5.57 -3.57 19.14
CA TYR A 162 5.20 -3.16 17.76
C TYR A 162 6.36 -2.47 17.04
N PHE A 163 7.10 -1.60 17.72
CA PHE A 163 8.26 -0.89 17.16
C PHE A 163 9.59 -1.62 17.40
N ASP A 164 9.58 -2.83 17.91
CA ASP A 164 10.80 -3.60 18.28
C ASP A 164 11.79 -2.76 19.12
N LEU A 165 11.25 -2.03 20.14
CA LEU A 165 12.06 -1.13 20.98
C LEU A 165 13.04 -1.88 21.87
N GLY A 166 12.86 -3.18 22.06
CA GLY A 166 13.80 -4.04 22.80
C GLY A 166 15.11 -4.29 22.07
N ARG A 167 15.19 -4.05 20.76
CA ARG A 167 16.37 -4.24 19.93
C ARG A 167 17.14 -2.94 19.76
N ASN A 168 18.47 -2.99 19.90
CA ASN A 168 19.35 -1.86 19.63
C ASN A 168 19.74 -1.83 18.14
N TYR A 169 19.08 -0.99 17.35
CA TYR A 169 19.28 -0.89 15.91
C TYR A 169 20.57 -0.16 15.55
N ALA A 170 21.02 0.79 16.35
CA ALA A 170 22.30 1.47 16.13
C ALA A 170 23.47 0.47 16.27
N ALA A 171 23.47 -0.36 17.33
CA ALA A 171 24.48 -1.39 17.49
C ALA A 171 24.44 -2.44 16.37
N LEU A 172 23.21 -2.83 15.95
CA LEU A 172 23.02 -3.78 14.85
C LEU A 172 23.58 -3.19 13.53
N ARG A 173 23.28 -1.93 13.20
CA ARG A 173 23.86 -1.29 12.01
C ARG A 173 25.39 -1.25 12.05
N CYS A 174 25.95 -0.93 13.21
CA CYS A 174 27.42 -0.96 13.39
C CYS A 174 27.99 -2.36 13.15
N SER A 175 27.34 -3.43 13.58
CA SER A 175 27.80 -4.80 13.37
C SER A 175 27.71 -5.27 11.91
N LEU A 176 26.82 -4.68 11.12
CA LEU A 176 26.61 -4.98 9.71
C LEU A 176 27.51 -4.15 8.79
N ALA A 177 28.07 -3.04 9.28
CA ALA A 177 28.88 -2.14 8.47
C ALA A 177 30.19 -2.78 8.00
N GLY A 178 30.69 -2.37 6.82
CA GLY A 178 31.94 -2.83 6.24
C GLY A 178 31.86 -4.15 5.46
N GLN A 179 30.69 -4.78 5.36
CA GLN A 179 30.53 -6.03 4.61
C GLN A 179 30.44 -5.80 3.10
N SER A 180 29.77 -4.73 2.66
CA SER A 180 29.77 -4.28 1.27
C SER A 180 29.42 -2.80 1.16
N SER A 181 29.97 -2.12 0.14
CA SER A 181 29.68 -0.68 -0.09
C SER A 181 28.19 -0.41 -0.36
N TYR A 182 27.47 -1.36 -0.95
CA TYR A 182 26.02 -1.19 -1.18
C TYR A 182 25.22 -1.33 0.11
N LEU A 183 25.58 -2.29 0.96
CA LEU A 183 24.95 -2.45 2.28
C LEU A 183 25.22 -1.22 3.15
N ASP A 184 26.45 -0.72 3.21
CA ASP A 184 26.82 0.46 4.00
C ASP A 184 25.93 1.67 3.62
N LYS A 185 25.78 1.95 2.32
CA LYS A 185 24.88 3.01 1.84
C LYS A 185 23.43 2.76 2.21
N SER A 186 23.01 1.51 2.24
CA SER A 186 21.64 1.15 2.61
C SER A 186 21.39 1.31 4.10
N LEU A 187 22.35 0.97 4.94
CA LEU A 187 22.33 1.15 6.40
C LEU A 187 22.30 2.64 6.77
N ASP A 188 23.13 3.47 6.14
CA ASP A 188 23.16 4.91 6.37
C ASP A 188 21.86 5.58 5.93
N PHE A 189 21.38 5.26 4.72
CA PHE A 189 20.15 5.81 4.18
C PHE A 189 18.92 5.40 4.98
N GLY A 190 18.88 4.16 5.43
CA GLY A 190 17.79 3.55 6.19
C GLY A 190 17.86 3.78 7.69
N GLN A 191 18.87 4.50 8.22
CA GLN A 191 18.97 4.79 9.65
C GLN A 191 17.65 5.32 10.20
N GLY A 192 17.16 4.74 11.29
CA GLY A 192 15.88 5.04 11.89
C GLY A 192 14.72 4.14 11.47
N ILE A 193 14.91 3.26 10.46
CA ILE A 193 13.93 2.22 10.14
C ILE A 193 14.08 1.08 11.14
N ARG A 194 12.93 0.59 11.62
CA ARG A 194 12.80 -0.59 12.49
C ARG A 194 11.87 -1.60 11.83
N ILE A 195 11.99 -2.87 12.16
CA ILE A 195 11.00 -3.88 11.77
C ILE A 195 9.80 -3.74 12.71
N LEU A 196 8.61 -3.58 12.15
CA LEU A 196 7.37 -3.48 12.90
C LEU A 196 6.79 -4.88 13.14
N HIS A 197 6.40 -5.18 14.39
CA HIS A 197 5.65 -6.38 14.74
C HIS A 197 4.15 -6.04 14.71
N GLN A 198 3.55 -6.17 13.53
CA GLN A 198 2.17 -5.80 13.29
C GLN A 198 1.23 -6.97 13.59
N ASP A 199 -0.07 -6.70 13.65
CA ASP A 199 -1.06 -7.77 13.83
C ASP A 199 -0.96 -8.86 12.75
N PRO A 200 -0.77 -10.14 13.08
CA PRO A 200 -0.57 -11.21 12.11
C PRO A 200 -1.74 -11.41 11.14
N TRP A 201 -2.98 -11.18 11.62
CA TRP A 201 -4.16 -11.25 10.78
C TRP A 201 -4.18 -10.12 9.74
N GLU A 202 -3.94 -8.89 10.18
CA GLU A 202 -3.83 -7.73 9.28
C GLU A 202 -2.71 -7.93 8.26
N MET A 203 -1.57 -8.45 8.68
CA MET A 203 -0.44 -8.72 7.78
C MET A 203 -0.76 -9.80 6.76
N LEU A 204 -1.40 -10.90 7.15
CA LEU A 204 -1.82 -11.96 6.21
C LEU A 204 -2.72 -11.39 5.11
N ILE A 205 -3.77 -10.68 5.49
CA ILE A 205 -4.72 -10.11 4.52
C ILE A 205 -4.05 -9.02 3.67
N THR A 206 -3.27 -8.15 4.28
CA THR A 206 -2.58 -7.07 3.57
C THR A 206 -1.57 -7.59 2.55
N PHE A 207 -0.78 -8.63 2.90
CA PHE A 207 0.17 -9.21 1.95
C PHE A 207 -0.49 -10.09 0.89
N LEU A 208 -1.65 -10.69 1.16
CA LEU A 208 -2.50 -11.26 0.11
C LEU A 208 -2.96 -10.18 -0.88
N ILE A 209 -3.38 -9.01 -0.39
CA ILE A 209 -3.76 -7.85 -1.21
C ILE A 209 -2.57 -7.33 -2.02
N SER A 210 -1.37 -7.35 -1.47
CA SER A 210 -0.16 -6.75 -2.05
C SER A 210 0.29 -7.36 -3.38
N GLN A 211 -0.13 -8.58 -3.69
CA GLN A 211 0.30 -9.31 -4.87
C GLN A 211 0.01 -8.52 -6.16
N ARG A 212 1.05 -8.25 -6.98
CA ARG A 212 0.96 -7.48 -8.23
C ARG A 212 0.28 -6.11 -8.10
N LYS A 213 0.43 -5.45 -6.94
CA LYS A 213 -0.07 -4.09 -6.71
C LYS A 213 1.06 -3.14 -6.37
N SER A 214 0.91 -1.87 -6.72
CA SER A 214 1.77 -0.80 -6.22
C SER A 214 1.43 -0.47 -4.76
N ILE A 215 2.37 0.10 -4.00
CA ILE A 215 2.15 0.50 -2.60
C ILE A 215 0.94 1.42 -2.44
N PRO A 216 0.73 2.48 -3.27
CA PRO A 216 -0.49 3.28 -3.18
C PRO A 216 -1.77 2.45 -3.37
N ALA A 217 -1.80 1.54 -4.36
CA ALA A 217 -2.96 0.69 -4.61
C ALA A 217 -3.21 -0.33 -3.48
N ILE A 218 -2.17 -0.76 -2.76
CA ILE A 218 -2.31 -1.59 -1.55
C ILE A 218 -2.96 -0.76 -0.44
N ARG A 219 -2.42 0.43 -0.14
CA ARG A 219 -2.97 1.35 0.87
C ARG A 219 -4.46 1.62 0.64
N THR A 220 -4.83 1.98 -0.60
CA THR A 220 -6.24 2.21 -0.97
C THR A 220 -7.10 0.98 -0.75
N ALA A 221 -6.69 -0.21 -1.19
CA ALA A 221 -7.49 -1.42 -1.04
C ALA A 221 -7.65 -1.86 0.43
N VAL A 222 -6.58 -1.76 1.23
CA VAL A 222 -6.60 -2.07 2.67
C VAL A 222 -7.52 -1.11 3.42
N GLU A 223 -7.44 0.19 3.12
CA GLU A 223 -8.30 1.19 3.76
C GLU A 223 -9.77 1.06 3.31
N HIS A 224 -10.05 0.73 2.04
CA HIS A 224 -11.41 0.42 1.58
C HIS A 224 -11.98 -0.79 2.32
N LEU A 225 -11.16 -1.84 2.53
CA LEU A 225 -11.59 -3.00 3.28
C LEU A 225 -11.91 -2.66 4.74
N ALA A 226 -11.06 -1.87 5.40
CA ALA A 226 -11.29 -1.40 6.77
C ALA A 226 -12.59 -0.57 6.86
N ARG A 227 -12.83 0.36 5.92
CA ARG A 227 -14.05 1.17 5.86
C ARG A 227 -15.30 0.36 5.54
N CYS A 228 -15.17 -0.74 4.82
CA CYS A 228 -16.31 -1.57 4.42
C CYS A 228 -16.93 -2.32 5.60
N CYS A 229 -16.12 -2.84 6.51
CA CYS A 229 -16.60 -3.69 7.59
C CYS A 229 -15.84 -3.58 8.92
N GLY A 230 -14.77 -2.80 8.99
CA GLY A 230 -14.05 -2.55 10.24
C GLY A 230 -14.85 -1.66 11.20
N GLU A 231 -14.50 -1.71 12.47
CA GLU A 231 -15.14 -0.91 13.51
C GLU A 231 -14.75 0.57 13.38
N PRO A 232 -15.74 1.50 13.31
CA PRO A 232 -15.49 2.93 13.21
C PRO A 232 -15.22 3.54 14.60
N LEU A 233 -14.10 4.23 14.74
CA LEU A 233 -13.73 4.97 15.95
C LEU A 233 -13.55 6.45 15.68
N SER A 234 -13.85 7.27 16.70
CA SER A 234 -13.49 8.69 16.75
C SER A 234 -12.60 8.94 17.96
N ALA A 235 -11.37 9.41 17.72
CA ALA A 235 -10.39 9.73 18.76
C ALA A 235 -9.81 11.11 18.48
N GLU A 236 -9.97 12.06 19.41
CA GLU A 236 -9.46 13.44 19.32
C GLU A 236 -9.75 14.14 17.99
N GLY A 237 -10.96 13.94 17.47
CA GLY A 237 -11.41 14.55 16.21
C GLY A 237 -11.00 13.79 14.94
N ASP A 238 -10.12 12.80 15.04
CA ASP A 238 -9.80 11.91 13.94
C ASP A 238 -10.82 10.77 13.85
N LYS A 239 -11.17 10.38 12.61
CA LYS A 239 -12.09 9.28 12.30
C LYS A 239 -11.34 8.15 11.64
N VAL A 240 -11.28 7.01 12.30
CA VAL A 240 -10.56 5.83 11.83
C VAL A 240 -11.47 4.61 11.79
N PHE A 241 -11.07 3.62 11.00
CA PHE A 241 -11.70 2.30 10.99
C PHE A 241 -10.65 1.28 11.40
N LEU A 242 -10.94 0.46 12.40
CA LEU A 242 -10.06 -0.64 12.78
C LEU A 242 -9.97 -1.68 11.65
N PHE A 243 -8.94 -2.52 11.67
CA PHE A 243 -8.86 -3.59 10.69
C PHE A 243 -9.96 -4.62 10.98
N PRO A 244 -10.68 -5.11 9.93
CA PRO A 244 -11.81 -6.01 10.16
C PRO A 244 -11.35 -7.38 10.69
N THR A 245 -12.11 -7.89 11.65
CA THR A 245 -11.91 -9.24 12.18
C THR A 245 -12.24 -10.30 11.12
N PRO A 246 -11.76 -11.55 11.28
CA PRO A 246 -12.16 -12.66 10.40
C PRO A 246 -13.67 -12.81 10.25
N GLN A 247 -14.42 -12.67 11.35
CA GLN A 247 -15.88 -12.78 11.38
C GLN A 247 -16.55 -11.66 10.56
N GLN A 248 -16.04 -10.42 10.68
CA GLN A 248 -16.54 -9.28 9.92
C GLN A 248 -16.30 -9.47 8.42
N LEU A 249 -15.14 -10.02 8.02
CA LEU A 249 -14.85 -10.31 6.62
C LEU A 249 -15.73 -11.44 6.06
N CYS A 250 -16.01 -12.47 6.84
CA CYS A 250 -16.94 -13.54 6.46
C CYS A 250 -18.35 -13.02 6.20
N GLY A 251 -18.76 -11.93 6.84
CA GLY A 251 -20.06 -11.30 6.65
C GLY A 251 -20.22 -10.54 5.33
N LEU A 252 -19.14 -10.35 4.56
CA LEU A 252 -19.17 -9.63 3.29
C LEU A 252 -19.48 -10.57 2.11
N SER A 253 -20.33 -10.08 1.21
CA SER A 253 -20.53 -10.73 -0.09
C SER A 253 -19.29 -10.57 -0.98
N GLU A 254 -19.15 -11.48 -1.96
CA GLU A 254 -18.08 -11.38 -2.96
C GLU A 254 -18.10 -10.01 -3.68
N ALA A 255 -19.29 -9.49 -4.01
CA ALA A 255 -19.45 -8.20 -4.67
C ALA A 255 -18.91 -7.02 -3.81
N GLN A 256 -19.12 -7.05 -2.50
CA GLN A 256 -18.58 -6.05 -1.58
C GLN A 256 -17.06 -6.11 -1.51
N LEU A 257 -16.50 -7.32 -1.41
CA LEU A 257 -15.04 -7.53 -1.42
C LEU A 257 -14.41 -7.11 -2.76
N MET A 258 -15.06 -7.43 -3.88
CA MET A 258 -14.63 -6.96 -5.21
C MET A 258 -14.62 -5.44 -5.29
N GLY A 259 -15.63 -4.76 -4.68
CA GLY A 259 -15.72 -3.31 -4.57
C GLY A 259 -14.56 -2.66 -3.79
N CYS A 260 -13.90 -3.39 -2.89
CA CYS A 260 -12.68 -2.94 -2.22
C CYS A 260 -11.41 -3.00 -3.10
N GLY A 261 -11.55 -3.34 -4.38
CA GLY A 261 -10.42 -3.42 -5.32
C GLY A 261 -9.54 -4.66 -5.14
N LEU A 262 -10.07 -5.75 -4.58
CA LEU A 262 -9.33 -6.98 -4.29
C LEU A 262 -9.10 -7.83 -5.54
N GLY A 263 -10.02 -7.78 -6.53
CA GLY A 263 -9.94 -8.55 -7.76
C GLY A 263 -9.88 -10.07 -7.46
N TYR A 264 -9.03 -10.83 -8.15
CA TYR A 264 -8.90 -12.28 -7.98
C TYR A 264 -8.49 -12.72 -6.56
N ARG A 265 -8.01 -11.79 -5.72
CA ARG A 265 -7.59 -12.07 -4.33
C ARG A 265 -8.78 -12.23 -3.39
N THR A 266 -9.97 -11.80 -3.82
CA THR A 266 -11.22 -11.96 -3.05
C THR A 266 -11.37 -13.38 -2.53
N ARG A 267 -11.16 -14.39 -3.38
CA ARG A 267 -11.24 -15.79 -2.99
C ARG A 267 -10.23 -16.17 -1.89
N TYR A 268 -8.99 -15.71 -1.99
CA TYR A 268 -7.96 -16.00 -0.99
C TYR A 268 -8.31 -15.40 0.37
N ILE A 269 -8.81 -14.15 0.35
CA ILE A 269 -9.22 -13.43 1.56
C ILE A 269 -10.43 -14.09 2.20
N GLN A 270 -11.42 -14.51 1.41
CA GLN A 270 -12.59 -15.23 1.91
C GLN A 270 -12.21 -16.58 2.55
N ASN A 271 -11.32 -17.35 1.92
CA ASN A 271 -10.84 -18.62 2.44
C ASN A 271 -10.05 -18.44 3.75
N ALA A 272 -9.14 -17.45 3.80
CA ALA A 272 -8.41 -17.12 5.02
C ALA A 272 -9.36 -16.68 6.16
N ALA A 273 -10.35 -15.82 5.84
CA ALA A 273 -11.35 -15.38 6.81
C ALA A 273 -12.20 -16.52 7.35
N ALA A 274 -12.64 -17.44 6.48
CA ALA A 274 -13.43 -18.61 6.87
C ALA A 274 -12.61 -19.54 7.80
N GLN A 275 -11.34 -19.81 7.48
CA GLN A 275 -10.47 -20.65 8.31
C GLN A 275 -10.19 -19.99 9.66
N ALA A 276 -9.88 -18.68 9.69
CA ALA A 276 -9.63 -17.98 10.94
C ALA A 276 -10.90 -17.84 11.79
N SER A 277 -12.06 -17.59 11.16
CA SER A 277 -13.35 -17.48 11.85
C SER A 277 -13.83 -18.80 12.46
N SER A 278 -13.53 -19.94 11.82
CA SER A 278 -13.87 -21.26 12.31
C SER A 278 -12.88 -21.83 13.34
N GLY A 279 -11.73 -21.15 13.56
CA GLY A 279 -10.64 -21.65 14.40
C GLY A 279 -9.74 -22.69 13.72
N ALA A 280 -9.96 -23.00 12.44
CA ALA A 280 -9.06 -23.87 11.67
C ALA A 280 -7.68 -23.20 11.43
N LEU A 281 -7.63 -21.88 11.38
CA LEU A 281 -6.43 -21.07 11.35
C LEU A 281 -6.35 -20.26 12.66
N ASP A 282 -5.55 -20.73 13.60
CA ASP A 282 -5.24 -20.01 14.86
C ASP A 282 -3.91 -19.30 14.73
N LEU A 283 -3.95 -18.02 14.35
CA LEU A 283 -2.76 -17.19 14.19
C LEU A 283 -2.00 -16.95 15.50
N GLY A 284 -2.70 -16.97 16.63
CA GLY A 284 -2.08 -16.87 17.95
C GLY A 284 -1.25 -18.11 18.26
N ALA A 285 -1.78 -19.31 18.01
CA ALA A 285 -1.05 -20.56 18.18
C ALA A 285 0.17 -20.66 17.26
N LEU A 286 0.09 -20.10 16.04
CA LEU A 286 1.22 -20.06 15.11
C LEU A 286 2.42 -19.29 15.66
N ALA A 287 2.22 -18.30 16.52
CA ALA A 287 3.28 -17.50 17.11
C ALA A 287 4.27 -18.33 17.98
N ALA A 288 3.82 -19.46 18.54
CA ALA A 288 4.65 -20.34 19.35
C ALA A 288 5.49 -21.35 18.52
N LEU A 289 5.27 -21.42 17.20
CA LEU A 289 5.95 -22.40 16.35
C LEU A 289 7.39 -21.95 16.00
N PRO A 290 8.31 -22.91 15.76
CA PRO A 290 9.59 -22.63 15.12
C PRO A 290 9.41 -21.97 13.74
N ASP A 291 10.40 -21.20 13.30
CA ASP A 291 10.33 -20.37 12.08
C ASP A 291 10.00 -21.18 10.81
N ASP A 292 10.63 -22.33 10.65
CA ASP A 292 10.43 -23.24 9.50
C ASP A 292 9.03 -23.87 9.50
N VAL A 293 8.51 -24.20 10.69
CA VAL A 293 7.15 -24.75 10.86
C VAL A 293 6.12 -23.65 10.60
N LEU A 294 6.30 -22.47 11.20
CA LEU A 294 5.44 -21.29 10.95
C LEU A 294 5.37 -20.98 9.47
N PHE A 295 6.53 -20.89 8.80
CA PHE A 295 6.61 -20.63 7.37
C PHE A 295 5.86 -21.70 6.55
N SER A 296 6.05 -22.98 6.86
CA SER A 296 5.39 -24.08 6.19
C SER A 296 3.87 -24.05 6.37
N ARG A 297 3.39 -23.74 7.58
CA ARG A 297 1.95 -23.59 7.86
C ARG A 297 1.32 -22.43 7.10
N LEU A 298 2.04 -21.31 6.95
CA LEU A 298 1.55 -20.19 6.15
C LEU A 298 1.47 -20.54 4.64
N LEU A 299 2.37 -21.38 4.12
CA LEU A 299 2.33 -21.83 2.71
C LEU A 299 1.14 -22.72 2.39
N GLU A 300 0.50 -23.35 3.39
CA GLU A 300 -0.73 -24.16 3.19
C GLU A 300 -1.94 -23.30 2.87
N LEU A 301 -1.90 -21.97 3.11
CA LEU A 301 -3.02 -21.08 2.88
C LEU A 301 -3.13 -20.70 1.41
N ASP A 302 -4.38 -20.66 0.92
CA ASP A 302 -4.69 -20.28 -0.46
C ASP A 302 -4.12 -18.89 -0.80
N GLY A 303 -3.33 -18.84 -1.87
CA GLY A 303 -2.72 -17.60 -2.36
C GLY A 303 -1.47 -17.15 -1.62
N VAL A 304 -1.04 -17.88 -0.60
CA VAL A 304 0.20 -17.60 0.14
C VAL A 304 1.37 -18.33 -0.51
N GLY A 305 2.20 -17.60 -1.25
CA GLY A 305 3.48 -18.09 -1.75
C GLY A 305 4.63 -17.67 -0.83
N LYS A 306 5.86 -18.12 -1.14
CA LYS A 306 7.08 -17.87 -0.34
C LYS A 306 7.25 -16.40 0.05
N LYS A 307 7.03 -15.45 -0.88
CA LYS A 307 7.15 -14.00 -0.60
C LYS A 307 6.14 -13.54 0.45
N VAL A 308 4.87 -13.97 0.33
CA VAL A 308 3.81 -13.57 1.28
C VAL A 308 4.09 -14.19 2.64
N ALA A 309 4.44 -15.49 2.71
CA ALA A 309 4.79 -16.17 3.95
C ALA A 309 5.95 -15.47 4.68
N ASN A 310 7.04 -15.13 3.98
CA ASN A 310 8.17 -14.40 4.56
C ASN A 310 7.75 -13.02 5.08
N CYS A 311 6.88 -12.29 4.35
CA CYS A 311 6.37 -11.00 4.83
C CYS A 311 5.54 -11.14 6.11
N VAL A 312 4.66 -12.15 6.18
CA VAL A 312 3.85 -12.40 7.38
C VAL A 312 4.73 -12.83 8.56
N CYS A 313 5.70 -13.72 8.34
CA CYS A 313 6.67 -14.11 9.36
C CYS A 313 7.46 -12.92 9.89
N LEU A 314 8.00 -12.07 8.99
CA LEU A 314 8.82 -10.93 9.37
C LEU A 314 8.00 -9.83 10.05
N PHE A 315 6.93 -9.37 9.41
CA PHE A 315 6.19 -8.17 9.83
C PHE A 315 4.98 -8.47 10.73
N GLY A 316 4.52 -9.72 10.80
CA GLY A 316 3.43 -10.13 11.68
C GLY A 316 3.91 -10.85 12.92
N TYR A 317 5.02 -11.59 12.83
CA TYR A 317 5.54 -12.39 13.93
C TYR A 317 6.95 -11.98 14.38
N GLY A 318 7.54 -10.94 13.81
CA GLY A 318 8.87 -10.45 14.19
C GLY A 318 10.00 -11.45 13.89
N ARG A 319 9.81 -12.38 12.93
CA ARG A 319 10.81 -13.42 12.60
C ARG A 319 11.90 -12.84 11.72
N THR A 320 12.88 -12.19 12.32
CA THR A 320 13.91 -11.40 11.61
C THR A 320 14.89 -12.24 10.79
N ALA A 321 14.90 -13.57 10.92
CA ALA A 321 15.58 -14.47 10.03
C ALA A 321 14.92 -14.59 8.65
N MET A 322 13.66 -14.17 8.52
CA MET A 322 12.88 -14.31 7.29
C MET A 322 13.06 -13.08 6.38
N ALA A 323 13.59 -13.30 5.17
CA ALA A 323 13.84 -12.24 4.20
C ALA A 323 12.89 -12.36 3.00
N PRO A 324 11.89 -11.46 2.85
CA PRO A 324 11.01 -11.47 1.69
C PRO A 324 11.73 -11.07 0.41
N ILE A 325 11.70 -11.92 -0.61
CA ILE A 325 12.25 -11.61 -1.93
C ILE A 325 11.10 -11.24 -2.86
N ASP A 326 10.98 -9.95 -3.16
CA ASP A 326 10.07 -9.41 -4.17
C ASP A 326 10.83 -9.04 -5.45
N VAL A 327 10.14 -8.45 -6.43
CA VAL A 327 10.76 -8.05 -7.70
C VAL A 327 11.85 -6.98 -7.56
N TRP A 328 11.82 -6.16 -6.50
CA TRP A 328 12.86 -5.15 -6.25
C TRP A 328 14.11 -5.80 -5.65
N ILE A 329 13.90 -6.67 -4.69
CA ILE A 329 14.97 -7.44 -4.06
C ILE A 329 15.59 -8.42 -5.06
N GLN A 330 14.78 -9.08 -5.91
CA GLN A 330 15.33 -9.96 -6.94
C GLN A 330 16.24 -9.19 -7.91
N ARG A 331 15.80 -8.01 -8.37
CA ARG A 331 16.65 -7.15 -9.21
C ARG A 331 17.93 -6.71 -8.51
N LEU A 332 17.84 -6.41 -7.23
CA LEU A 332 19.00 -6.06 -6.44
C LEU A 332 19.97 -7.24 -6.31
N ILE A 333 19.48 -8.46 -6.08
CA ILE A 333 20.28 -9.68 -6.05
C ILE A 333 21.01 -9.87 -7.38
N ASP A 334 20.31 -9.69 -8.50
CA ASP A 334 20.90 -9.83 -9.84
C ASP A 334 21.98 -8.76 -10.12
N GLU A 335 21.73 -7.51 -9.71
CA GLU A 335 22.60 -6.35 -10.01
C GLU A 335 23.82 -6.25 -9.07
N GLU A 336 23.64 -6.51 -7.77
CA GLU A 336 24.66 -6.23 -6.75
C GLU A 336 25.32 -7.50 -6.18
N PHE A 337 24.63 -8.66 -6.28
CA PHE A 337 25.10 -9.94 -5.72
C PHE A 337 25.30 -11.03 -6.76
N GLY A 338 25.31 -10.67 -8.07
CA GLY A 338 25.57 -11.61 -9.16
C GLY A 338 24.56 -12.75 -9.26
N GLY A 339 23.33 -12.54 -8.83
CA GLY A 339 22.25 -13.53 -8.84
C GLY A 339 22.25 -14.48 -7.63
N HIS A 340 23.15 -14.29 -6.67
CA HIS A 340 23.26 -15.15 -5.48
C HIS A 340 22.49 -14.50 -4.33
N ASP A 341 21.57 -15.25 -3.71
CA ASP A 341 20.82 -14.78 -2.54
C ASP A 341 21.78 -14.53 -1.36
N PRO A 342 21.93 -13.26 -0.90
CA PRO A 342 22.84 -12.93 0.19
C PRO A 342 22.27 -13.19 1.58
N PHE A 343 20.95 -13.33 1.71
CA PHE A 343 20.25 -13.30 3.01
C PHE A 343 20.60 -14.46 3.94
N PRO A 344 20.85 -15.69 3.46
CA PRO A 344 21.26 -16.78 4.35
C PRO A 344 22.53 -16.49 5.16
N SER A 345 23.41 -15.60 4.68
CA SER A 345 24.65 -15.22 5.39
C SER A 345 24.43 -14.28 6.58
N TYR A 346 23.23 -13.71 6.72
CA TYR A 346 22.86 -12.78 7.79
C TYR A 346 22.08 -13.43 8.92
N ASP A 347 21.79 -14.73 8.86
CA ASP A 347 21.10 -15.49 9.89
C ASP A 347 19.87 -14.76 10.46
N GLN A 348 19.86 -14.50 11.78
CA GLN A 348 18.77 -13.83 12.49
C GLN A 348 18.56 -12.35 12.07
N GLN A 349 19.43 -11.80 11.24
CA GLN A 349 19.35 -10.40 10.79
C GLN A 349 18.89 -10.26 9.33
N ALA A 350 18.65 -11.37 8.65
CA ALA A 350 18.35 -11.43 7.22
C ALA A 350 17.20 -10.50 6.80
N GLY A 351 16.08 -10.51 7.52
CA GLY A 351 14.92 -9.67 7.25
C GLY A 351 15.17 -8.17 7.51
N ILE A 352 16.01 -7.86 8.49
CA ILE A 352 16.37 -6.47 8.79
C ILE A 352 17.28 -5.94 7.66
N VAL A 353 18.29 -6.70 7.26
CA VAL A 353 19.16 -6.38 6.13
C VAL A 353 18.34 -6.21 4.85
N GLN A 354 17.42 -7.14 4.58
CA GLN A 354 16.51 -7.07 3.45
C GLN A 354 15.69 -5.76 3.46
N GLN A 355 15.21 -5.32 4.60
CA GLN A 355 14.40 -4.10 4.71
C GLN A 355 15.23 -2.83 4.43
N TYR A 356 16.49 -2.74 4.90
CA TYR A 356 17.39 -1.65 4.55
C TYR A 356 17.71 -1.62 3.05
N LEU A 357 18.04 -2.76 2.48
CA LEU A 357 18.33 -2.91 1.04
C LEU A 357 17.12 -2.55 0.18
N PHE A 358 15.92 -3.01 0.57
CA PHE A 358 14.66 -2.72 -0.12
C PHE A 358 14.35 -1.22 -0.12
N TYR A 359 14.43 -0.58 1.04
CA TYR A 359 14.14 0.84 1.17
C TYR A 359 15.08 1.70 0.34
N TYR A 360 16.39 1.43 0.40
CA TYR A 360 17.40 2.12 -0.38
C TYR A 360 17.18 1.94 -1.89
N LYS A 361 17.04 0.70 -2.35
CA LYS A 361 16.83 0.37 -3.77
C LYS A 361 15.61 1.08 -4.34
N ARG A 362 14.49 1.01 -3.64
CA ARG A 362 13.23 1.61 -4.09
C ARG A 362 13.31 3.14 -4.12
N SER A 363 13.90 3.76 -3.13
CA SER A 363 13.98 5.22 -3.00
C SER A 363 14.92 5.82 -4.05
N THR A 364 16.07 5.20 -4.29
CA THR A 364 17.04 5.65 -5.29
C THR A 364 16.54 5.44 -6.73
N SER A 365 15.84 4.35 -7.00
CA SER A 365 15.25 4.10 -8.31
C SER A 365 14.17 5.12 -8.68
N ARG A 366 13.37 5.59 -7.70
CA ARG A 366 12.36 6.64 -7.92
C ARG A 366 13.00 7.99 -8.25
N SER A 367 14.09 8.35 -7.59
CA SER A 367 14.78 9.62 -7.84
C SER A 367 15.41 9.67 -9.25
N VAL A 368 15.90 8.55 -9.76
CA VAL A 368 16.43 8.44 -11.14
C VAL A 368 15.32 8.62 -12.19
N VAL A 369 14.15 8.03 -11.98
CA VAL A 369 13.00 8.19 -12.88
C VAL A 369 12.51 9.65 -12.90
N HIS A 370 12.42 10.31 -11.73
CA HIS A 370 12.03 11.73 -11.65
C HIS A 370 13.04 12.65 -12.36
N LYS A 371 14.36 12.42 -12.17
CA LYS A 371 15.40 13.19 -12.87
C LYS A 371 15.34 12.98 -14.39
N LYS A 372 15.12 11.75 -14.87
CA LYS A 372 14.97 11.48 -16.31
C LYS A 372 13.71 12.15 -16.90
N CYS A 373 12.58 12.11 -16.20
CA CYS A 373 11.36 12.81 -16.62
C CYS A 373 11.53 14.34 -16.65
N HIS A 374 12.24 14.91 -15.67
CA HIS A 374 12.51 16.34 -15.65
C HIS A 374 13.45 16.77 -16.79
N LEU A 375 14.53 16.01 -17.04
CA LEU A 375 15.45 16.25 -18.15
C LEU A 375 14.78 16.13 -19.52
N SER A 376 13.89 15.15 -19.73
CA SER A 376 13.14 15.00 -20.96
C SER A 376 12.16 16.16 -21.18
N ARG A 377 11.51 16.67 -20.11
CA ARG A 377 10.63 17.86 -20.19
C ARG A 377 11.44 19.14 -20.51
N VAL A 378 12.59 19.33 -19.87
CA VAL A 378 13.47 20.50 -20.15
C VAL A 378 14.02 20.46 -21.58
N ASN A 379 14.40 19.28 -22.08
CA ASN A 379 14.88 19.15 -23.46
C ASN A 379 13.76 19.35 -24.49
N ALA A 380 12.54 18.87 -24.22
CA ALA A 380 11.38 19.12 -25.08
C ALA A 380 11.00 20.61 -25.11
N GLN A 381 11.15 21.32 -23.97
CA GLN A 381 10.90 22.76 -23.90
C GLN A 381 11.97 23.57 -24.68
N LYS A 382 13.26 23.17 -24.56
CA LYS A 382 14.36 23.79 -25.34
C LYS A 382 14.18 23.57 -26.84
N SER A 383 13.77 22.40 -27.28
CA SER A 383 13.51 22.12 -28.71
C SER A 383 12.36 22.97 -29.26
N LYS A 384 11.30 23.22 -28.49
CA LYS A 384 10.20 24.11 -28.89
C LYS A 384 10.64 25.58 -29.04
N ASN A 385 11.54 26.05 -28.17
CA ASN A 385 12.05 27.44 -28.22
C ASN A 385 13.06 27.69 -29.35
N ILE A 386 13.68 26.63 -29.92
CA ILE A 386 14.58 26.75 -31.07
C ILE A 386 13.75 26.91 -32.36
N PHE A 387 12.55 26.36 -32.45
CA PHE A 387 11.66 26.48 -33.62
C PHE A 387 10.81 27.76 -33.65
N MET A 388 10.83 28.58 -32.60
CA MET A 388 10.09 29.84 -32.52
C MET A 388 11.00 31.08 -32.52
N ARG A 389 12.10 31.12 -33.26
CA ARG A 389 12.77 32.38 -33.62
C ARG A 389 12.18 32.88 -34.92
N PRO A 390 11.45 34.00 -34.93
CA PRO A 390 11.09 34.67 -36.19
C PRO A 390 12.36 35.27 -36.79
N GLU A 391 12.47 35.16 -38.12
CA GLU A 391 13.42 35.90 -38.93
C GLU A 391 13.12 37.41 -38.90
#